data_87ec6161498625615c6d84dc763e91f9
#
_entry.id   87ec6161498625615c6d84dc763e91f9
#
_cell.length_a   1.000
_cell.length_b   1.000
_cell.length_c   1.000
_cell.angle_alpha   90.00
_cell.angle_beta   90.00
_cell.angle_gamma   90.00
#
_symmetry.space_group_name_H-M   'P 1'
#
loop_
_entity.id
_entity.type
_entity.pdbx_description
1 polymer ?
#
loop_
_entity_poly.entity_id
_entity_poly.type
_entity_poly.pdbx_seq_one_letter_code
_entity_poly.pdbx_strand_id
1 'polypeptide(L)'
;ILSRGYKSKPLDEPQEWRKKDTGELILGKYMPKVVSSGKGVELEVQYAGDEPYMLAKNLDNVSVVVDKDRVKGGKFAIQELEADILLLDDGMQFLKIAHSIDIVLVDSNSPFGTGAMMPRGTLREPPRNLCRADYIFITKCRHPNNKKLIRKIRKHNKVAEIIECTHGPV
;
A
#
# COMPACT_ATOMS: atom_id res chain seq x y z
N ILE A 1 2.85 -7.07 4.07
CA ILE A 1 2.53 -5.92 3.19
C ILE A 1 2.20 -6.44 1.80
N LEU A 2 1.14 -5.92 1.20
CA LEU A 2 0.67 -6.32 -0.11
C LEU A 2 0.72 -5.13 -1.08
N SER A 3 1.64 -5.18 -2.05
CA SER A 3 1.85 -4.13 -3.04
C SER A 3 1.44 -4.59 -4.45
N ARG A 4 1.24 -3.62 -5.36
CA ARG A 4 0.97 -3.86 -6.77
C ARG A 4 2.22 -4.20 -7.57
N GLY A 5 3.40 -3.77 -7.08
CA GLY A 5 4.67 -3.91 -7.80
C GLY A 5 4.75 -3.02 -9.03
N TYR A 6 4.57 -1.72 -8.84
CA TYR A 6 4.70 -0.74 -9.92
C TYR A 6 6.07 -0.85 -10.60
N LYS A 7 6.09 -0.92 -11.94
CA LYS A 7 7.29 -1.12 -12.77
C LYS A 7 8.08 -2.42 -12.54
N SER A 8 7.60 -3.35 -11.70
CA SER A 8 8.28 -4.64 -11.54
C SER A 8 8.23 -5.46 -12.83
N LYS A 9 9.35 -6.07 -13.20
CA LYS A 9 9.43 -6.98 -14.36
C LYS A 9 8.76 -8.31 -14.04
N PRO A 10 8.29 -9.07 -15.06
CA PRO A 10 7.99 -10.49 -14.89
C PRO A 10 9.22 -11.23 -14.36
N LEU A 11 9.01 -12.33 -13.68
CA LEU A 11 10.12 -13.20 -13.26
C LEU A 11 10.66 -13.95 -14.49
N ASP A 12 11.97 -14.07 -14.61
CA ASP A 12 12.63 -14.87 -15.65
C ASP A 12 12.38 -16.35 -15.37
N GLU A 13 12.50 -16.75 -14.11
CA GLU A 13 12.13 -18.08 -13.63
C GLU A 13 11.02 -17.97 -12.59
N PRO A 14 10.00 -18.85 -12.61
CA PRO A 14 8.93 -18.81 -11.65
C PRO A 14 9.44 -19.15 -10.25
N GLN A 15 9.04 -18.38 -9.23
CA GLN A 15 9.25 -18.80 -7.84
C GLN A 15 8.48 -20.11 -7.59
N GLU A 16 9.06 -20.97 -6.79
CA GLU A 16 8.44 -22.18 -6.30
C GLU A 16 8.04 -22.01 -4.85
N TRP A 17 6.86 -22.49 -4.51
CA TRP A 17 6.36 -22.47 -3.13
C TRP A 17 5.68 -23.80 -2.82
N ARG A 18 5.98 -24.35 -1.64
CA ARG A 18 5.28 -25.53 -1.15
C ARG A 18 4.20 -25.11 -0.17
N LYS A 19 2.96 -25.51 -0.43
CA LYS A 19 1.83 -25.24 0.47
C LYS A 19 2.11 -25.82 1.85
N LYS A 20 1.78 -25.07 2.88
CA LYS A 20 1.99 -25.50 4.26
C LYS A 20 1.11 -26.66 4.67
N ASP A 21 -0.14 -26.70 4.19
CA ASP A 21 -1.14 -27.70 4.54
C ASP A 21 -0.94 -29.03 3.82
N THR A 22 -0.65 -29.01 2.52
CA THR A 22 -0.59 -30.22 1.67
C THR A 22 0.82 -30.60 1.22
N GLY A 23 1.80 -29.70 1.34
CA GLY A 23 3.14 -29.87 0.75
C GLY A 23 3.17 -29.78 -0.78
N GLU A 24 2.02 -29.51 -1.44
CA GLU A 24 1.89 -29.39 -2.88
C GLU A 24 2.71 -28.23 -3.41
N LEU A 25 3.40 -28.41 -4.54
CA LEU A 25 4.17 -27.36 -5.20
C LEU A 25 3.25 -26.40 -5.94
N ILE A 26 3.31 -25.10 -5.61
CA ILE A 26 2.68 -24.03 -6.37
C ILE A 26 3.72 -23.42 -7.30
N LEU A 27 3.42 -23.37 -8.60
CA LEU A 27 4.27 -22.72 -9.58
C LEU A 27 3.99 -21.21 -9.64
N GLY A 28 5.03 -20.42 -9.84
CA GLY A 28 5.01 -18.97 -9.77
C GLY A 28 3.97 -18.23 -10.61
N LYS A 29 3.49 -18.81 -11.73
CA LYS A 29 2.40 -18.19 -12.51
C LYS A 29 1.05 -18.16 -11.78
N TYR A 30 0.87 -19.03 -10.78
CA TYR A 30 -0.36 -19.13 -9.97
C TYR A 30 -0.23 -18.51 -8.59
N MET A 31 0.97 -18.11 -8.20
CA MET A 31 1.23 -17.44 -6.91
C MET A 31 1.63 -15.98 -7.11
N PRO A 32 1.50 -15.12 -6.09
CA PRO A 32 2.10 -13.79 -6.09
C PRO A 32 3.62 -13.89 -6.01
N LYS A 33 4.32 -12.80 -6.33
CA LYS A 33 5.76 -12.70 -6.06
C LYS A 33 5.98 -12.48 -4.56
N VAL A 34 6.73 -13.36 -3.94
CA VAL A 34 7.17 -13.18 -2.55
C VAL A 34 8.49 -12.42 -2.58
N VAL A 35 8.47 -11.17 -2.15
CA VAL A 35 9.67 -10.32 -2.05
C VAL A 35 10.39 -10.58 -0.75
N SER A 36 9.63 -10.87 0.31
CA SER A 36 10.13 -11.33 1.60
C SER A 36 9.07 -12.18 2.29
N SER A 37 9.48 -13.29 2.87
CA SER A 37 8.67 -14.09 3.78
C SER A 37 8.79 -13.63 5.26
N GLY A 38 9.43 -12.49 5.50
CA GLY A 38 9.76 -11.97 6.84
C GLY A 38 11.19 -12.28 7.30
N LYS A 39 11.99 -12.97 6.50
CA LYS A 39 13.37 -13.38 6.80
C LYS A 39 14.42 -12.64 5.97
N GLY A 40 14.05 -11.49 5.41
CA GLY A 40 14.91 -10.72 4.51
C GLY A 40 14.41 -10.75 3.06
N VAL A 41 15.20 -10.15 2.18
CA VAL A 41 14.85 -10.00 0.75
C VAL A 41 15.10 -11.30 0.00
N GLU A 42 14.11 -11.76 -0.76
CA GLU A 42 14.15 -13.00 -1.56
C GLU A 42 14.12 -12.74 -3.08
N LEU A 43 13.86 -11.51 -3.50
CA LEU A 43 13.82 -11.11 -4.91
C LEU A 43 14.66 -9.87 -5.17
N GLU A 44 15.28 -9.82 -6.35
CA GLU A 44 15.97 -8.63 -6.82
C GLU A 44 15.00 -7.46 -7.07
N VAL A 45 15.52 -6.23 -6.96
CA VAL A 45 14.74 -5.00 -7.09
C VAL A 45 13.98 -4.90 -8.42
N GLN A 46 14.55 -5.39 -9.52
CA GLN A 46 13.89 -5.35 -10.84
C GLN A 46 12.61 -6.19 -10.89
N TYR A 47 12.52 -7.28 -10.13
CA TYR A 47 11.35 -8.15 -10.05
C TYR A 47 10.38 -7.75 -8.95
N ALA A 48 10.91 -7.22 -7.85
CA ALA A 48 10.10 -6.74 -6.73
C ALA A 48 9.43 -5.39 -7.04
N GLY A 49 10.17 -4.47 -7.62
CA GLY A 49 9.89 -3.04 -7.68
C GLY A 49 10.56 -2.30 -6.53
N ASP A 50 10.86 -1.02 -6.71
CA ASP A 50 11.68 -0.23 -5.77
C ASP A 50 11.07 -0.17 -4.36
N GLU A 51 9.78 0.16 -4.25
CA GLU A 51 9.08 0.29 -2.95
C GLU A 51 8.97 -1.03 -2.20
N PRO A 52 8.46 -2.14 -2.79
CA PRO A 52 8.42 -3.42 -2.10
C PRO A 52 9.80 -3.95 -1.71
N TYR A 53 10.82 -3.73 -2.55
CA TYR A 53 12.20 -4.10 -2.22
C TYR A 53 12.71 -3.33 -1.01
N MET A 54 12.50 -2.00 -0.99
CA MET A 54 12.88 -1.14 0.13
C MET A 54 12.19 -1.58 1.43
N LEU A 55 10.89 -1.87 1.37
CA LEU A 55 10.14 -2.35 2.53
C LEU A 55 10.68 -3.69 3.03
N ALA A 56 10.92 -4.65 2.13
CA ALA A 56 11.47 -5.96 2.48
C ALA A 56 12.88 -5.88 3.09
N LYS A 57 13.67 -4.89 2.66
CA LYS A 57 15.04 -4.68 3.16
C LYS A 57 15.10 -4.07 4.57
N ASN A 58 14.10 -3.25 4.92
CA ASN A 58 14.13 -2.45 6.15
C ASN A 58 13.18 -2.95 7.24
N LEU A 59 12.34 -3.94 6.95
CA LEU A 59 11.36 -4.46 7.91
C LEU A 59 11.65 -5.92 8.24
N ASP A 60 11.96 -6.19 9.49
CA ASP A 60 12.13 -7.54 10.02
C ASP A 60 10.77 -8.13 10.40
N ASN A 61 10.63 -9.45 10.21
CA ASN A 61 9.40 -10.20 10.53
C ASN A 61 8.14 -9.72 9.80
N VAL A 62 8.31 -9.04 8.65
CA VAL A 62 7.22 -8.57 7.81
C VAL A 62 7.31 -9.19 6.43
N SER A 63 6.28 -9.96 6.07
CA SER A 63 6.18 -10.50 4.73
C SER A 63 5.79 -9.41 3.73
N VAL A 64 6.45 -9.39 2.57
CA VAL A 64 6.19 -8.45 1.48
C VAL A 64 5.85 -9.22 0.22
N VAL A 65 4.64 -9.02 -0.29
CA VAL A 65 4.08 -9.75 -1.42
C VAL A 65 3.66 -8.77 -2.51
N VAL A 66 3.93 -9.12 -3.76
CA VAL A 66 3.59 -8.32 -4.94
C VAL A 66 2.65 -9.09 -5.86
N ASP A 67 1.47 -8.55 -6.09
CA ASP A 67 0.54 -9.04 -7.11
C ASP A 67 -0.38 -7.92 -7.61
N LYS A 68 -0.68 -7.93 -8.91
CA LYS A 68 -1.70 -7.05 -9.51
C LYS A 68 -3.09 -7.43 -9.00
N ASP A 69 -3.35 -8.73 -8.82
CA ASP A 69 -4.54 -9.24 -8.14
C ASP A 69 -4.28 -9.34 -6.63
N ARG A 70 -4.63 -8.28 -5.92
CA ARG A 70 -4.45 -8.21 -4.47
C ARG A 70 -5.35 -9.18 -3.69
N VAL A 71 -6.43 -9.66 -4.29
CA VAL A 71 -7.27 -10.70 -3.66
C VAL A 71 -6.48 -12.01 -3.61
N LYS A 72 -5.84 -12.38 -4.74
CA LYS A 72 -4.96 -13.55 -4.80
C LYS A 72 -3.78 -13.41 -3.83
N GLY A 73 -3.10 -12.25 -3.89
CA GLY A 73 -1.97 -11.96 -2.99
C GLY A 73 -2.33 -12.00 -1.51
N GLY A 74 -3.50 -11.45 -1.15
CA GLY A 74 -3.99 -11.46 0.22
C GLY A 74 -4.32 -12.86 0.73
N LYS A 75 -5.00 -13.67 -0.09
CA LYS A 75 -5.28 -15.07 0.25
C LYS A 75 -3.99 -15.87 0.47
N PHE A 76 -3.02 -15.71 -0.42
CA PHE A 76 -1.72 -16.35 -0.29
C PHE A 76 -1.01 -15.91 1.01
N ALA A 77 -1.01 -14.62 1.32
CA ALA A 77 -0.36 -14.11 2.53
C ALA A 77 -0.99 -14.69 3.81
N ILE A 78 -2.32 -14.85 3.85
CA ILE A 78 -3.01 -15.45 4.99
C ILE A 78 -2.72 -16.94 5.08
N GLN A 79 -2.83 -17.67 3.98
CA GLN A 79 -2.77 -19.13 3.97
C GLN A 79 -1.35 -19.68 4.07
N GLU A 80 -0.40 -19.06 3.37
CA GLU A 80 0.95 -19.58 3.22
C GLU A 80 1.99 -18.83 4.07
N LEU A 81 1.76 -17.53 4.35
CA LEU A 81 2.66 -16.70 5.16
C LEU A 81 2.10 -16.41 6.56
N GLU A 82 0.92 -16.98 6.89
CA GLU A 82 0.29 -16.84 8.22
C GLU A 82 0.10 -15.39 8.66
N ALA A 83 -0.24 -14.53 7.70
CA ALA A 83 -0.42 -13.12 7.99
C ALA A 83 -1.74 -12.85 8.73
N ASP A 84 -1.67 -12.29 9.93
CA ASP A 84 -2.83 -11.86 10.73
C ASP A 84 -3.38 -10.51 10.24
N ILE A 85 -2.51 -9.66 9.71
CA ILE A 85 -2.84 -8.32 9.24
C ILE A 85 -2.33 -8.13 7.83
N LEU A 86 -3.19 -7.64 6.93
CA LEU A 86 -2.82 -7.23 5.59
C LEU A 86 -2.74 -5.70 5.50
N LEU A 87 -1.57 -5.17 5.21
CA LEU A 87 -1.37 -3.77 4.90
C LEU A 87 -1.29 -3.61 3.39
N LEU A 88 -2.27 -2.95 2.79
CA LEU A 88 -2.30 -2.67 1.36
C LEU A 88 -1.54 -1.35 1.07
N ASP A 89 -0.41 -1.47 0.41
CA ASP A 89 0.29 -0.32 -0.14
C ASP A 89 -0.51 0.24 -1.32
N ASP A 90 -0.81 1.55 -1.27
CA ASP A 90 -1.65 2.25 -2.25
C ASP A 90 -3.01 1.54 -2.44
N GLY A 91 -3.64 1.18 -1.31
CA GLY A 91 -4.81 0.30 -1.26
C GLY A 91 -6.16 0.97 -1.52
N MET A 92 -6.29 2.27 -1.27
CA MET A 92 -7.59 2.96 -1.22
C MET A 92 -8.44 2.80 -2.50
N GLN A 93 -7.82 2.68 -3.67
CA GLN A 93 -8.52 2.46 -4.95
C GLN A 93 -8.88 1.00 -5.20
N PHE A 94 -8.40 0.06 -4.38
CA PHE A 94 -8.61 -1.36 -4.60
C PHE A 94 -9.88 -1.86 -3.88
N LEU A 95 -11.04 -1.57 -4.44
CA LEU A 95 -12.35 -1.84 -3.83
C LEU A 95 -12.79 -3.32 -3.84
N LYS A 96 -11.97 -4.24 -4.38
CA LYS A 96 -12.28 -5.68 -4.39
C LYS A 96 -12.00 -6.37 -3.05
N ILE A 97 -11.28 -5.72 -2.15
CA ILE A 97 -11.07 -6.17 -0.76
C ILE A 97 -11.79 -5.17 0.14
N ALA A 98 -12.55 -5.67 1.10
CA ALA A 98 -13.10 -4.83 2.14
C ALA A 98 -11.96 -4.40 3.08
N HIS A 99 -11.83 -3.10 3.31
CA HIS A 99 -10.84 -2.56 4.23
C HIS A 99 -11.46 -2.39 5.61
N SER A 100 -10.75 -2.78 6.66
CA SER A 100 -11.14 -2.50 8.04
C SER A 100 -10.80 -1.08 8.45
N ILE A 101 -9.70 -0.53 7.90
CA ILE A 101 -9.21 0.81 8.16
C ILE A 101 -8.63 1.38 6.88
N ASP A 102 -9.08 2.57 6.47
CA ASP A 102 -8.52 3.34 5.37
C ASP A 102 -7.71 4.53 5.89
N ILE A 103 -6.42 4.56 5.59
CA ILE A 103 -5.51 5.65 5.96
C ILE A 103 -5.14 6.44 4.70
N VAL A 104 -5.34 7.76 4.72
CA VAL A 104 -5.02 8.65 3.60
C VAL A 104 -3.95 9.64 4.00
N LEU A 105 -2.92 9.77 3.18
CA LEU A 105 -1.87 10.77 3.32
C LEU A 105 -2.19 11.99 2.45
N VAL A 106 -2.18 13.18 3.04
CA VAL A 106 -2.42 14.45 2.36
C VAL A 106 -1.20 15.34 2.51
N ASP A 107 -0.52 15.64 1.41
CA ASP A 107 0.62 16.56 1.42
C ASP A 107 0.16 17.99 1.71
N SER A 108 0.65 18.60 2.78
CA SER A 108 0.26 19.96 3.17
C SER A 108 0.63 21.03 2.13
N ASN A 109 1.68 20.78 1.33
CA ASN A 109 2.15 21.72 0.31
C ASN A 109 1.30 21.64 -0.97
N SER A 110 0.73 20.46 -1.29
CA SER A 110 -0.08 20.24 -2.49
C SER A 110 -1.23 19.26 -2.23
N PRO A 111 -2.16 19.59 -1.33
CA PRO A 111 -3.10 18.63 -0.73
C PRO A 111 -4.06 17.99 -1.74
N PHE A 112 -4.40 18.68 -2.81
CA PHE A 112 -5.28 18.19 -3.88
C PHE A 112 -4.65 18.35 -5.27
N GLY A 113 -3.31 18.41 -5.34
CA GLY A 113 -2.56 18.58 -6.56
C GLY A 113 -3.12 19.72 -7.43
N THR A 114 -3.37 19.44 -8.70
CA THR A 114 -3.95 20.41 -9.62
C THR A 114 -5.47 20.60 -9.46
N GLY A 115 -6.12 19.85 -8.57
CA GLY A 115 -7.57 19.87 -8.36
C GLY A 115 -8.38 19.14 -9.44
N ALA A 116 -7.74 18.61 -10.48
CA ALA A 116 -8.38 17.86 -11.55
C ALA A 116 -8.00 16.38 -11.52
N MET A 117 -8.89 15.55 -12.05
CA MET A 117 -8.68 14.11 -12.20
C MET A 117 -7.68 13.80 -13.32
N MET A 118 -6.96 12.69 -13.20
CA MET A 118 -6.17 12.14 -14.31
C MET A 118 -7.06 11.86 -15.54
N PRO A 119 -6.57 12.06 -16.79
CA PRO A 119 -5.22 12.52 -17.16
C PRO A 119 -5.03 14.05 -17.15
N ARG A 120 -6.11 14.84 -16.93
CA ARG A 120 -6.05 16.31 -16.95
C ARG A 120 -5.34 16.89 -15.74
N GLY A 121 -5.31 16.18 -14.64
CA GLY A 121 -4.64 16.58 -13.40
C GLY A 121 -3.98 15.41 -12.71
N THR A 122 -3.72 15.54 -11.41
CA THR A 122 -2.96 14.57 -10.62
C THR A 122 -3.81 13.70 -9.71
N LEU A 123 -5.11 14.00 -9.58
CA LEU A 123 -5.98 13.23 -8.71
C LEU A 123 -6.34 11.88 -9.34
N ARG A 124 -6.18 10.81 -8.58
CA ARG A 124 -6.63 9.46 -8.96
C ARG A 124 -8.11 9.26 -8.69
N GLU A 125 -8.64 9.94 -7.65
CA GLU A 125 -10.03 9.91 -7.25
C GLU A 125 -10.53 11.33 -6.93
N PRO A 126 -11.84 11.58 -7.07
CA PRO A 126 -12.40 12.86 -6.67
C PRO A 126 -12.30 13.05 -5.16
N PRO A 127 -12.06 14.29 -4.67
CA PRO A 127 -11.90 14.58 -3.24
C PRO A 127 -13.05 14.08 -2.35
N ARG A 128 -14.26 13.96 -2.90
CA ARG A 128 -15.42 13.41 -2.16
C ARG A 128 -15.18 11.99 -1.65
N ASN A 129 -14.30 11.21 -2.31
CA ASN A 129 -13.99 9.84 -1.92
C ASN A 129 -13.14 9.76 -0.63
N LEU A 130 -12.64 10.91 -0.13
CA LEU A 130 -12.09 11.00 1.22
C LEU A 130 -13.10 10.58 2.31
N CYS A 131 -14.41 10.55 1.99
CA CYS A 131 -15.42 10.06 2.93
C CYS A 131 -15.19 8.63 3.43
N ARG A 132 -14.39 7.82 2.70
CA ARG A 132 -14.05 6.45 3.10
C ARG A 132 -12.91 6.38 4.12
N ALA A 133 -12.09 7.43 4.23
CA ALA A 133 -10.94 7.42 5.13
C ALA A 133 -11.39 7.44 6.61
N ASP A 134 -10.78 6.59 7.41
CA ASP A 134 -10.89 6.59 8.87
C ASP A 134 -9.86 7.53 9.49
N TYR A 135 -8.65 7.56 8.91
CA TYR A 135 -7.56 8.43 9.32
C TYR A 135 -7.02 9.25 8.15
N ILE A 136 -6.75 10.53 8.39
CA ILE A 136 -6.14 11.42 7.40
C ILE A 136 -4.90 12.06 8.03
N PHE A 137 -3.73 11.66 7.55
CA PHE A 137 -2.47 12.24 7.95
C PHE A 137 -2.10 13.39 7.03
N ILE A 138 -2.04 14.60 7.58
CA ILE A 138 -1.49 15.75 6.84
C ILE A 138 0.01 15.72 7.01
N THR A 139 0.73 15.41 5.94
CA THR A 139 2.18 15.25 5.95
C THR A 139 2.90 16.54 5.56
N LYS A 140 4.21 16.61 5.85
CA LYS A 140 5.09 17.75 5.55
C LYS A 140 4.64 19.08 6.19
N CYS A 141 3.97 19.00 7.34
CA CYS A 141 3.57 20.18 8.07
C CYS A 141 4.80 20.91 8.60
N ARG A 142 5.09 22.10 8.09
CA ARG A 142 6.20 22.96 8.58
C ARG A 142 5.80 23.72 9.86
N HIS A 143 4.51 24.01 10.02
CA HIS A 143 3.94 24.70 11.18
C HIS A 143 2.61 24.06 11.57
N PRO A 144 2.29 23.95 12.86
CA PRO A 144 1.03 23.37 13.34
C PRO A 144 -0.12 24.37 13.13
N ASN A 145 -0.52 24.64 11.90
CA ASN A 145 -1.69 25.47 11.63
C ASN A 145 -2.27 25.26 10.22
N ASN A 146 -2.69 24.06 9.94
CA ASN A 146 -3.34 23.74 8.68
C ASN A 146 -4.87 23.95 8.70
N LYS A 147 -5.38 24.90 9.50
CA LYS A 147 -6.83 25.14 9.70
C LYS A 147 -7.60 25.28 8.39
N LYS A 148 -7.04 25.97 7.38
CA LYS A 148 -7.69 26.12 6.05
C LYS A 148 -7.79 24.76 5.33
N LEU A 149 -6.72 23.95 5.38
CA LEU A 149 -6.68 22.62 4.77
C LEU A 149 -7.64 21.68 5.51
N ILE A 150 -7.61 21.67 6.84
CA ILE A 150 -8.53 20.87 7.66
C ILE A 150 -10.00 21.21 7.33
N ARG A 151 -10.35 22.48 7.21
CA ARG A 151 -11.69 22.90 6.79
C ARG A 151 -12.05 22.38 5.39
N LYS A 152 -11.08 22.34 4.46
CA LYS A 152 -11.28 21.81 3.11
C LYS A 152 -11.50 20.30 3.14
N ILE A 153 -10.70 19.55 3.92
CA ILE A 153 -10.86 18.11 4.14
C ILE A 153 -12.22 17.80 4.76
N ARG A 154 -12.62 18.56 5.80
CA ARG A 154 -13.91 18.39 6.50
C ARG A 154 -15.15 18.59 5.63
N LYS A 155 -15.02 19.24 4.47
CA LYS A 155 -16.11 19.29 3.48
C LYS A 155 -16.39 17.92 2.85
N HIS A 156 -15.38 17.03 2.82
CA HIS A 156 -15.44 15.73 2.19
C HIS A 156 -15.51 14.57 3.21
N ASN A 157 -14.91 14.75 4.37
CA ASN A 157 -14.97 13.78 5.46
C ASN A 157 -15.16 14.51 6.80
N LYS A 158 -16.29 14.23 7.47
CA LYS A 158 -16.67 14.88 8.73
C LYS A 158 -16.19 14.11 9.96
N VAL A 159 -15.88 12.81 9.81
CA VAL A 159 -15.66 11.88 10.93
C VAL A 159 -14.21 11.42 11.08
N ALA A 160 -13.46 11.31 9.98
CA ALA A 160 -12.09 10.81 10.03
C ALA A 160 -11.25 11.54 11.08
N GLU A 161 -10.38 10.83 11.76
CA GLU A 161 -9.36 11.46 12.60
C GLU A 161 -8.31 12.14 11.71
N ILE A 162 -7.98 13.40 12.00
CA ILE A 162 -7.00 14.19 11.23
C ILE A 162 -5.77 14.42 12.10
N ILE A 163 -4.63 13.96 11.63
CA ILE A 163 -3.35 14.01 12.34
C ILE A 163 -2.36 14.84 11.50
N GLU A 164 -1.79 15.88 12.09
CA GLU A 164 -0.73 16.68 11.46
C GLU A 164 0.64 16.07 11.77
N CYS A 165 1.46 15.81 10.73
CA CYS A 165 2.77 15.18 10.86
C CYS A 165 3.85 16.01 10.19
N THR A 166 5.05 15.96 10.77
CA THR A 166 6.29 16.46 10.15
C THR A 166 7.20 15.30 9.80
N HIS A 167 8.06 15.47 8.81
CA HIS A 167 9.20 14.59 8.60
C HIS A 167 10.41 15.21 9.30
N GLY A 168 10.99 14.47 10.23
CA GLY A 168 12.26 14.82 10.85
C GLY A 168 13.26 13.67 10.66
N PRO A 169 14.57 13.94 10.54
CA PRO A 169 15.57 12.89 10.65
C PRO A 169 15.50 12.29 12.05
N VAL A 170 15.56 10.98 12.12
CA VAL A 170 15.73 10.22 13.37
C VAL A 170 17.20 10.11 13.68
#